data_a20b6ebc019122bbfe41afe127aa975f
#
_entry.id   a20b6ebc019122bbfe41afe127aa975f
#
_cell.length_a   1.000
_cell.length_b   1.000
_cell.length_c   1.000
_cell.angle_alpha   90.00
_cell.angle_beta   90.00
_cell.angle_gamma   90.00
#
_symmetry.space_group_name_H-M   'P 1'
#
loop_
_entity.id
_entity.type
_entity.pdbx_description
1 polymer ?
#
loop_
_entity_poly.entity_id
_entity_poly.type
_entity_poly.pdbx_seq_one_letter_code
_entity_poly.pdbx_strand_id
1 'polypeptide(L)'
;MLSPNAAGYAPAVKLRTLAGMLQPEPTDEELMLAYGGGDGAAFEALYSRHRGALFRFLLHQLRDHATAEELYQDVWQRVITARQRYTPEAKFSTWLFQIAHNRLTDHWRALQHRPPAPADAEERTAREADPQTPERQLSAFEERRRLQLALEELPAEQREVVLLRLEQELSLEQIGEITGVGRETVKSRLRYALDKLRQRLNP
;
A
#
# COMPACT_ATOMS: atom_id res chain seq x y z
N MET A 1 69.85 -11.30 3.04
CA MET A 1 68.91 -11.48 1.90
C MET A 1 67.56 -11.01 2.34
N LEU A 2 67.15 -9.88 1.81
CA LEU A 2 65.90 -9.20 2.10
C LEU A 2 64.77 -9.78 1.24
N SER A 3 63.64 -10.12 1.80
CA SER A 3 62.42 -10.32 1.03
C SER A 3 61.44 -9.17 1.30
N PRO A 4 60.99 -8.45 0.29
CA PRO A 4 59.89 -7.53 0.41
C PRO A 4 58.60 -8.17 -0.11
N ASN A 5 57.49 -8.02 0.53
CA ASN A 5 56.27 -7.51 -0.09
C ASN A 5 55.06 -7.77 0.80
N ALA A 6 54.63 -6.74 1.48
CA ALA A 6 53.27 -6.64 1.99
C ALA A 6 52.78 -5.24 1.63
N ALA A 7 52.39 -5.05 0.40
CA ALA A 7 51.80 -3.81 -0.04
C ALA A 7 50.43 -4.11 -0.69
N GLY A 8 49.37 -3.64 -0.05
CA GLY A 8 48.31 -3.00 -0.77
C GLY A 8 47.14 -3.84 -1.29
N TYR A 9 46.25 -4.26 -0.38
CA TYR A 9 44.91 -4.60 -0.83
C TYR A 9 43.86 -4.08 0.15
N ALA A 10 43.60 -2.80 0.11
CA ALA A 10 42.36 -2.21 0.59
C ALA A 10 42.32 -0.66 0.46
N PRO A 11 41.94 -0.08 -0.64
CA PRO A 11 41.01 1.04 -0.60
C PRO A 11 39.85 0.98 -1.60
N ALA A 12 39.89 0.10 -2.61
CA ALA A 12 38.88 0.13 -3.68
C ALA A 12 37.48 -0.31 -3.22
N VAL A 13 37.37 -1.22 -2.25
CA VAL A 13 36.05 -1.69 -1.76
C VAL A 13 35.35 -0.63 -0.90
N LYS A 14 36.08 0.12 -0.09
CA LYS A 14 35.50 1.20 0.76
C LYS A 14 35.05 2.42 -0.08
N LEU A 15 35.75 2.75 -1.13
CA LEU A 15 35.38 3.87 -2.03
C LEU A 15 34.14 3.55 -2.85
N ARG A 16 33.93 2.29 -3.25
CA ARG A 16 32.72 1.86 -3.95
C ARG A 16 31.48 1.90 -3.06
N THR A 17 31.61 1.58 -1.76
CA THR A 17 30.52 1.65 -0.76
C THR A 17 30.17 3.12 -0.45
N LEU A 18 31.14 4.03 -0.35
CA LEU A 18 30.90 5.46 -0.12
C LEU A 18 30.32 6.17 -1.35
N ALA A 19 30.71 5.79 -2.56
CA ALA A 19 30.13 6.33 -3.79
C ALA A 19 28.66 5.87 -3.98
N GLY A 20 28.31 4.67 -3.53
CA GLY A 20 26.93 4.18 -3.51
C GLY A 20 26.02 4.89 -2.49
N MET A 21 26.61 5.45 -1.41
CA MET A 21 25.87 6.23 -0.38
C MET A 21 25.57 7.68 -0.82
N LEU A 22 26.17 8.16 -1.91
CA LEU A 22 25.98 9.51 -2.44
C LEU A 22 25.04 9.56 -3.64
N GLN A 23 24.59 8.42 -4.15
CA GLN A 23 23.58 8.39 -5.20
C GLN A 23 22.19 8.51 -4.54
N PRO A 24 21.33 9.43 -4.99
CA PRO A 24 19.94 9.43 -4.54
C PRO A 24 19.31 8.07 -4.82
N GLU A 25 18.51 7.59 -3.88
CA GLU A 25 17.76 6.35 -4.13
C GLU A 25 16.89 6.51 -5.39
N PRO A 26 16.85 5.48 -6.25
CA PRO A 26 16.04 5.55 -7.45
C PRO A 26 14.55 5.73 -7.08
N THR A 27 13.88 6.53 -7.88
CA THR A 27 12.44 6.73 -7.77
C THR A 27 11.69 5.45 -8.13
N ASP A 28 10.43 5.35 -7.73
CA ASP A 28 9.61 4.18 -8.05
C ASP A 28 9.35 4.05 -9.56
N GLU A 29 9.28 5.18 -10.27
CA GLU A 29 9.14 5.22 -11.71
C GLU A 29 10.41 4.68 -12.41
N GLU A 30 11.60 5.06 -11.93
CA GLU A 30 12.89 4.56 -12.44
C GLU A 30 13.02 3.05 -12.18
N LEU A 31 12.63 2.59 -10.98
CA LEU A 31 12.62 1.16 -10.65
C LEU A 31 11.66 0.39 -11.56
N MET A 32 10.47 0.92 -11.83
CA MET A 32 9.50 0.25 -12.69
C MET A 32 9.98 0.17 -14.14
N LEU A 33 10.64 1.21 -14.67
CA LEU A 33 11.28 1.20 -15.99
C LEU A 33 12.43 0.19 -16.05
N ALA A 34 13.30 0.13 -15.03
CA ALA A 34 14.38 -0.84 -14.93
C ALA A 34 13.83 -2.29 -14.90
N TYR A 35 12.76 -2.52 -14.13
CA TYR A 35 12.06 -3.81 -14.13
C TYR A 35 11.49 -4.17 -15.51
N GLY A 36 10.91 -3.21 -16.22
CA GLY A 36 10.47 -3.37 -17.61
C GLY A 36 11.61 -3.79 -18.54
N GLY A 37 12.83 -3.32 -18.29
CA GLY A 37 14.08 -3.70 -18.96
C GLY A 37 14.66 -5.04 -18.52
N GLY A 38 14.08 -5.73 -17.54
CA GLY A 38 14.50 -7.05 -17.07
C GLY A 38 15.28 -7.08 -15.75
N ASP A 39 15.40 -5.94 -15.04
CA ASP A 39 16.05 -5.89 -13.74
C ASP A 39 15.11 -6.41 -12.62
N GLY A 40 15.33 -7.65 -12.18
CA GLY A 40 14.55 -8.26 -11.10
C GLY A 40 14.75 -7.57 -9.74
N ALA A 41 15.94 -7.02 -9.46
CA ALA A 41 16.22 -6.34 -8.19
C ALA A 41 15.40 -5.03 -8.07
N ALA A 42 15.14 -4.36 -9.20
CA ALA A 42 14.26 -3.20 -9.24
C ALA A 42 12.82 -3.56 -8.82
N PHE A 43 12.31 -4.73 -9.24
CA PHE A 43 11.01 -5.21 -8.77
C PHE A 43 11.00 -5.53 -7.27
N GLU A 44 12.03 -6.18 -6.75
CA GLU A 44 12.13 -6.47 -5.31
C GLU A 44 12.11 -5.17 -4.47
N ALA A 45 12.78 -4.12 -4.93
CA ALA A 45 12.76 -2.82 -4.28
C ALA A 45 11.35 -2.20 -4.28
N LEU A 46 10.67 -2.15 -5.43
CA LEU A 46 9.28 -1.68 -5.56
C LEU A 46 8.33 -2.48 -4.66
N TYR A 47 8.41 -3.80 -4.75
CA TYR A 47 7.60 -4.69 -3.93
C TYR A 47 7.81 -4.42 -2.44
N SER A 48 9.07 -4.32 -1.99
CA SER A 48 9.40 -4.05 -0.60
C SER A 48 8.83 -2.71 -0.11
N ARG A 49 8.87 -1.66 -0.94
CA ARG A 49 8.35 -0.32 -0.61
C ARG A 49 6.82 -0.31 -0.46
N HIS A 50 6.12 -1.01 -1.35
CA HIS A 50 4.67 -0.85 -1.49
C HIS A 50 3.84 -2.00 -0.93
N ARG A 51 4.42 -3.20 -0.69
CA ARG A 51 3.68 -4.40 -0.27
C ARG A 51 2.81 -4.19 0.97
N GLY A 52 3.36 -3.55 2.00
CA GLY A 52 2.65 -3.37 3.26
C GLY A 52 1.52 -2.35 3.16
N ALA A 53 1.76 -1.26 2.44
CA ALA A 53 0.77 -0.21 2.23
C ALA A 53 -0.41 -0.69 1.37
N LEU A 54 -0.11 -1.41 0.28
CA LEU A 54 -1.13 -1.98 -0.59
C LEU A 54 -1.99 -3.02 0.15
N PHE A 55 -1.35 -3.94 0.90
CA PHE A 55 -2.08 -4.96 1.63
C PHE A 55 -3.01 -4.36 2.70
N ARG A 56 -2.52 -3.40 3.50
CA ARG A 56 -3.36 -2.69 4.48
C ARG A 56 -4.54 -1.99 3.85
N PHE A 57 -4.32 -1.28 2.74
CA PHE A 57 -5.38 -0.61 1.99
C PHE A 57 -6.48 -1.61 1.59
N LEU A 58 -6.13 -2.73 0.97
CA LEU A 58 -7.09 -3.76 0.55
C LEU A 58 -7.81 -4.39 1.76
N LEU A 59 -7.08 -4.71 2.83
CA LEU A 59 -7.65 -5.28 4.04
C LEU A 59 -8.67 -4.34 4.70
N HIS A 60 -8.36 -3.05 4.80
CA HIS A 60 -9.30 -2.05 5.32
C HIS A 60 -10.56 -1.91 4.45
N GLN A 61 -10.45 -2.10 3.14
CA GLN A 61 -11.59 -2.02 2.23
C GLN A 61 -12.48 -3.27 2.30
N LEU A 62 -11.88 -4.44 2.34
CA LEU A 62 -12.58 -5.73 2.23
C LEU A 62 -13.01 -6.31 3.58
N ARG A 63 -12.28 -6.03 4.67
CA ARG A 63 -12.50 -6.57 6.03
C ARG A 63 -12.38 -8.10 6.11
N ASP A 64 -12.01 -8.75 5.05
CA ASP A 64 -11.75 -10.17 4.95
C ASP A 64 -10.33 -10.42 4.47
N HIS A 65 -9.54 -11.14 5.26
CA HIS A 65 -8.11 -11.36 4.99
C HIS A 65 -7.90 -12.20 3.73
N ALA A 66 -8.71 -13.25 3.53
CA ALA A 66 -8.55 -14.15 2.40
C ALA A 66 -8.82 -13.42 1.07
N THR A 67 -9.91 -12.65 1.02
CA THR A 67 -10.23 -11.83 -0.16
C THR A 67 -9.21 -10.71 -0.38
N ALA A 68 -8.70 -10.11 0.71
CA ALA A 68 -7.65 -9.10 0.60
C ALA A 68 -6.36 -9.67 0.02
N GLU A 69 -5.98 -10.89 0.42
CA GLU A 69 -4.82 -11.59 -0.09
C GLU A 69 -4.98 -11.96 -1.57
N GLU A 70 -6.16 -12.44 -1.97
CA GLU A 70 -6.48 -12.73 -3.38
C GLU A 70 -6.34 -11.47 -4.25
N LEU A 71 -6.98 -10.37 -3.86
CA LEU A 71 -6.92 -9.12 -4.62
C LEU A 71 -5.50 -8.52 -4.62
N TYR A 72 -4.75 -8.68 -3.53
CA TYR A 72 -3.36 -8.25 -3.43
C TYR A 72 -2.48 -8.98 -4.45
N GLN A 73 -2.61 -10.30 -4.57
CA GLN A 73 -1.90 -11.09 -5.57
C GLN A 73 -2.29 -10.67 -6.99
N ASP A 74 -3.56 -10.46 -7.24
CA ASP A 74 -4.08 -9.99 -8.53
C ASP A 74 -3.51 -8.62 -8.93
N VAL A 75 -3.40 -7.67 -8.00
CA VAL A 75 -2.80 -6.35 -8.25
C VAL A 75 -1.34 -6.51 -8.66
N TRP A 76 -0.53 -7.26 -7.92
CA TRP A 76 0.87 -7.48 -8.28
C TRP A 76 1.03 -8.24 -9.60
N GLN A 77 0.17 -9.21 -9.87
CA GLN A 77 0.17 -9.90 -11.16
C GLN A 77 -0.09 -8.93 -12.34
N ARG A 78 -0.97 -7.94 -12.15
CA ARG A 78 -1.21 -6.89 -13.15
C ARG A 78 0.00 -5.97 -13.31
N VAL A 79 0.66 -5.58 -12.22
CA VAL A 79 1.93 -4.81 -12.26
C VAL A 79 2.98 -5.58 -13.08
N ILE A 80 3.17 -6.88 -12.79
CA ILE A 80 4.12 -7.74 -13.49
C ILE A 80 3.79 -7.83 -14.99
N THR A 81 2.53 -8.01 -15.33
CA THR A 81 2.08 -8.15 -16.72
C THR A 81 2.23 -6.83 -17.50
N ALA A 82 1.99 -5.69 -16.83
CA ALA A 82 2.06 -4.38 -17.46
C ALA A 82 3.48 -3.81 -17.56
N ARG A 83 4.50 -4.45 -16.97
CA ARG A 83 5.86 -3.90 -16.83
C ARG A 83 6.48 -3.34 -18.12
N GLN A 84 6.26 -4.02 -19.25
CA GLN A 84 6.83 -3.62 -20.54
C GLN A 84 6.07 -2.46 -21.22
N ARG A 85 4.85 -2.17 -20.78
CA ARG A 85 3.98 -1.12 -21.31
C ARG A 85 3.85 0.06 -20.37
N TYR A 86 4.53 -0.01 -19.22
CA TYR A 86 4.47 1.06 -18.24
C TYR A 86 5.13 2.33 -18.79
N THR A 87 4.41 3.44 -18.71
CA THR A 87 4.89 4.79 -19.01
C THR A 87 4.69 5.66 -17.76
N PRO A 88 5.71 6.42 -17.32
CA PRO A 88 5.62 7.23 -16.10
C PRO A 88 4.86 8.55 -16.33
N GLU A 89 3.58 8.46 -16.68
CA GLU A 89 2.70 9.62 -16.86
C GLU A 89 2.22 10.20 -15.54
N ALA A 90 2.20 9.38 -14.48
CA ALA A 90 1.85 9.73 -13.12
C ALA A 90 2.83 9.06 -12.14
N LYS A 91 2.74 9.39 -10.85
CA LYS A 91 3.51 8.68 -9.83
C LYS A 91 3.17 7.18 -9.84
N PHE A 92 4.18 6.34 -9.65
CA PHE A 92 3.98 4.89 -9.57
C PHE A 92 2.93 4.51 -8.52
N SER A 93 2.93 5.18 -7.35
CA SER A 93 1.91 4.96 -6.32
C SER A 93 0.49 5.25 -6.81
N THR A 94 0.27 6.34 -7.56
CA THR A 94 -1.04 6.65 -8.15
C THR A 94 -1.49 5.54 -9.09
N TRP A 95 -0.62 5.08 -9.97
CA TRP A 95 -0.91 4.00 -10.91
C TRP A 95 -1.16 2.66 -10.19
N LEU A 96 -0.37 2.31 -9.17
CA LEU A 96 -0.56 1.09 -8.37
C LEU A 96 -1.91 1.09 -7.66
N PHE A 97 -2.28 2.19 -6.98
CA PHE A 97 -3.54 2.29 -6.28
C PHE A 97 -4.75 2.42 -7.22
N GLN A 98 -4.56 2.91 -8.45
CA GLN A 98 -5.60 2.84 -9.48
C GLN A 98 -5.88 1.39 -9.89
N ILE A 99 -4.86 0.54 -10.03
CA ILE A 99 -5.06 -0.90 -10.27
C ILE A 99 -5.83 -1.52 -9.10
N ALA A 100 -5.45 -1.19 -7.86
CA ALA A 100 -6.12 -1.70 -6.66
C ALA A 100 -7.59 -1.26 -6.59
N HIS A 101 -7.88 0.01 -6.83
CA HIS A 101 -9.25 0.55 -6.91
C HIS A 101 -10.10 -0.17 -7.96
N ASN A 102 -9.57 -0.36 -9.15
CA ASN A 102 -10.28 -1.07 -10.22
C ASN A 102 -10.60 -2.52 -9.81
N ARG A 103 -9.66 -3.21 -9.16
CA ARG A 103 -9.89 -4.58 -8.66
C ARG A 103 -10.95 -4.63 -7.56
N LEU A 104 -10.94 -3.68 -6.63
CA LEU A 104 -11.99 -3.54 -5.62
C LEU A 104 -13.35 -3.29 -6.25
N THR A 105 -13.43 -2.40 -7.22
CA THR A 105 -14.66 -2.07 -7.94
C THR A 105 -15.21 -3.30 -8.68
N ASP A 106 -14.35 -4.06 -9.36
CA ASP A 106 -14.74 -5.30 -10.05
C ASP A 106 -15.25 -6.35 -9.04
N HIS A 107 -14.58 -6.49 -7.90
CA HIS A 107 -14.98 -7.39 -6.83
C HIS A 107 -16.38 -7.04 -6.29
N TRP A 108 -16.64 -5.76 -5.97
CA TRP A 108 -17.95 -5.32 -5.49
C TRP A 108 -19.05 -5.51 -6.54
N ARG A 109 -18.77 -5.27 -7.82
CA ARG A 109 -19.71 -5.56 -8.90
C ARG A 109 -20.04 -7.04 -8.98
N ALA A 110 -19.03 -7.91 -8.89
CA ALA A 110 -19.23 -9.36 -8.92
C ALA A 110 -20.10 -9.84 -7.75
N LEU A 111 -19.91 -9.27 -6.55
CA LEU A 111 -20.74 -9.59 -5.38
C LEU A 111 -22.20 -9.15 -5.57
N GLN A 112 -22.46 -7.99 -6.18
CA GLN A 112 -23.82 -7.53 -6.45
C GLN A 112 -24.58 -8.41 -7.45
N HIS A 113 -23.87 -9.08 -8.36
CA HIS A 113 -24.45 -9.99 -9.35
C HIS A 113 -24.49 -11.46 -8.86
N ARG A 114 -23.96 -11.76 -7.68
CA ARG A 114 -24.01 -13.11 -7.13
C ARG A 114 -25.40 -13.34 -6.51
N PRO A 115 -26.10 -14.45 -6.83
CA PRO A 115 -27.31 -14.83 -6.12
C PRO A 115 -27.05 -14.90 -4.62
N PRO A 116 -28.00 -14.54 -3.75
CA PRO A 116 -27.80 -14.59 -2.32
C PRO A 116 -27.39 -16.01 -1.93
N ALA A 117 -26.19 -16.13 -1.34
CA ALA A 117 -25.73 -17.38 -0.77
C ALA A 117 -26.62 -17.76 0.44
N PRO A 118 -26.84 -19.07 0.70
CA PRO A 118 -27.50 -19.50 1.94
C PRO A 118 -26.82 -18.87 3.15
N ALA A 119 -27.62 -18.51 4.16
CA ALA A 119 -27.24 -17.69 5.31
C ALA A 119 -26.29 -18.36 6.34
N ASP A 120 -25.35 -19.19 5.93
CA ASP A 120 -24.43 -19.92 6.82
C ASP A 120 -22.95 -19.56 6.59
N ALA A 121 -22.64 -18.37 6.07
CA ALA A 121 -21.28 -17.87 6.02
C ALA A 121 -20.93 -17.25 7.39
N GLU A 122 -20.37 -18.06 8.27
CA GLU A 122 -19.75 -17.62 9.51
C GLU A 122 -18.72 -16.52 9.23
N GLU A 123 -18.92 -15.40 9.86
CA GLU A 123 -18.03 -14.23 9.89
C GLU A 123 -16.71 -14.63 10.56
N ARG A 124 -15.77 -15.15 9.77
CA ARG A 124 -14.42 -15.48 10.25
C ARG A 124 -13.58 -14.22 10.31
N THR A 125 -13.75 -13.47 11.37
CA THR A 125 -12.76 -12.49 11.81
C THR A 125 -11.60 -13.23 12.48
N ALA A 126 -10.63 -13.67 11.70
CA ALA A 126 -9.36 -14.15 12.25
C ALA A 126 -8.54 -12.93 12.68
N ARG A 127 -8.54 -12.67 13.98
CA ARG A 127 -7.60 -11.77 14.65
C ARG A 127 -6.37 -12.58 15.01
N GLU A 128 -5.25 -12.28 14.36
CA GLU A 128 -3.95 -12.60 14.96
C GLU A 128 -3.65 -11.55 16.02
N ALA A 129 -3.71 -11.97 17.29
CA ALA A 129 -3.20 -11.21 18.40
C ALA A 129 -1.69 -11.49 18.52
N ASP A 130 -0.86 -10.48 18.32
CA ASP A 130 0.57 -10.53 18.66
C ASP A 130 0.71 -10.41 20.18
N PRO A 131 1.27 -11.42 20.89
CA PRO A 131 1.40 -11.38 22.33
C PRO A 131 2.80 -10.86 22.71
N GLN A 132 2.98 -9.56 22.95
CA GLN A 132 4.04 -9.11 23.87
C GLN A 132 3.89 -7.65 24.35
N THR A 133 3.79 -7.55 25.65
CA THR A 133 4.26 -6.56 26.66
C THR A 133 3.37 -5.38 27.08
N PRO A 134 3.59 -4.86 28.37
CA PRO A 134 2.51 -4.40 29.23
C PRO A 134 2.14 -2.92 29.01
N GLU A 135 1.13 -2.48 29.64
CA GLU A 135 0.50 -1.15 29.87
C GLU A 135 0.62 -0.06 28.76
N ARG A 136 1.80 0.28 28.25
CA ARG A 136 1.93 1.27 27.14
C ARG A 136 1.54 0.69 25.78
N GLN A 137 1.75 -0.60 25.57
CA GLN A 137 1.35 -1.29 24.35
C GLN A 137 -0.15 -1.58 24.36
N LEU A 138 -0.75 -1.80 25.54
CA LEU A 138 -2.20 -1.96 25.67
C LEU A 138 -2.93 -0.68 25.23
N SER A 139 -2.47 0.50 25.65
CA SER A 139 -3.04 1.79 25.24
C SER A 139 -2.90 2.02 23.72
N ALA A 140 -1.71 1.79 23.16
CA ALA A 140 -1.49 1.93 21.71
C ALA A 140 -2.29 0.89 20.89
N PHE A 141 -2.49 -0.31 21.44
CA PHE A 141 -3.32 -1.34 20.82
C PHE A 141 -4.80 -0.94 20.85
N GLU A 142 -5.29 -0.42 21.97
CA GLU A 142 -6.66 0.07 22.10
C GLU A 142 -6.94 1.26 21.17
N GLU A 143 -6.00 2.20 21.05
CA GLU A 143 -6.10 3.33 20.14
C GLU A 143 -6.16 2.87 18.68
N ARG A 144 -5.28 1.95 18.27
CA ARG A 144 -5.29 1.36 16.92
C ARG A 144 -6.60 0.64 16.64
N ARG A 145 -7.10 -0.12 17.61
CA ARG A 145 -8.38 -0.84 17.49
C ARG A 145 -9.56 0.14 17.37
N ARG A 146 -9.58 1.22 18.15
CA ARG A 146 -10.61 2.27 18.05
C ARG A 146 -10.58 2.92 16.67
N LEU A 147 -9.40 3.26 16.17
CA LEU A 147 -9.25 3.83 14.82
C LEU A 147 -9.73 2.85 13.74
N GLN A 148 -9.35 1.57 13.85
CA GLN A 148 -9.80 0.54 12.91
C GLN A 148 -11.33 0.43 12.89
N LEU A 149 -11.97 0.33 14.05
CA LEU A 149 -13.43 0.28 14.14
C LEU A 149 -14.10 1.53 13.58
N ALA A 150 -13.52 2.72 13.85
CA ALA A 150 -14.03 3.97 13.31
C ALA A 150 -13.91 4.04 11.78
N LEU A 151 -12.81 3.52 11.19
CA LEU A 151 -12.65 3.40 9.75
C LEU A 151 -13.67 2.42 9.14
N GLU A 152 -13.94 1.33 9.83
CA GLU A 152 -14.92 0.32 9.38
C GLU A 152 -16.36 0.86 9.33
N GLU A 153 -16.69 1.85 10.14
CA GLU A 153 -18.01 2.51 10.13
C GLU A 153 -18.17 3.52 8.99
N LEU A 154 -17.09 3.91 8.32
CA LEU A 154 -17.17 4.80 7.16
C LEU A 154 -17.79 4.07 5.96
N PRO A 155 -18.60 4.77 5.13
CA PRO A 155 -18.91 4.29 3.78
C PRO A 155 -17.63 3.99 3.00
N ALA A 156 -17.65 2.96 2.15
CA ALA A 156 -16.47 2.49 1.42
C ALA A 156 -15.73 3.62 0.68
N GLU A 157 -16.46 4.49 -0.01
CA GLU A 157 -15.90 5.62 -0.75
C GLU A 157 -15.24 6.69 0.14
N GLN A 158 -15.76 6.89 1.36
CA GLN A 158 -15.17 7.82 2.32
C GLN A 158 -13.92 7.22 2.97
N ARG A 159 -13.98 5.93 3.30
CA ARG A 159 -12.85 5.16 3.85
C ARG A 159 -11.69 5.14 2.87
N GLU A 160 -11.97 4.88 1.58
CA GLU A 160 -10.97 4.87 0.52
C GLU A 160 -10.22 6.20 0.43
N VAL A 161 -10.94 7.32 0.37
CA VAL A 161 -10.33 8.66 0.30
C VAL A 161 -9.46 8.95 1.52
N VAL A 162 -9.89 8.55 2.72
CA VAL A 162 -9.09 8.72 3.96
C VAL A 162 -7.80 7.91 3.90
N LEU A 163 -7.88 6.63 3.52
CA LEU A 163 -6.71 5.75 3.43
C LEU A 163 -5.71 6.25 2.38
N LEU A 164 -6.18 6.62 1.19
CA LEU A 164 -5.32 7.16 0.14
C LEU A 164 -4.68 8.49 0.56
N ARG A 165 -5.40 9.35 1.29
CA ARG A 165 -4.89 10.64 1.74
C ARG A 165 -3.90 10.54 2.89
N LEU A 166 -4.22 9.74 3.93
CA LEU A 166 -3.47 9.72 5.18
C LEU A 166 -2.35 8.66 5.20
N GLU A 167 -2.57 7.51 4.56
CA GLU A 167 -1.56 6.45 4.53
C GLU A 167 -0.63 6.53 3.32
N GLN A 168 -1.12 7.05 2.18
CA GLN A 168 -0.35 7.15 0.95
C GLN A 168 0.07 8.58 0.59
N GLU A 169 -0.33 9.55 1.39
CA GLU A 169 -0.02 10.97 1.23
C GLU A 169 -0.37 11.54 -0.16
N LEU A 170 -1.33 10.91 -0.85
CA LEU A 170 -1.75 11.32 -2.20
C LEU A 170 -2.47 12.66 -2.17
N SER A 171 -2.28 13.48 -3.21
CA SER A 171 -3.03 14.72 -3.39
C SER A 171 -4.51 14.46 -3.70
N LEU A 172 -5.37 15.46 -3.55
CA LEU A 172 -6.80 15.32 -3.88
C LEU A 172 -7.00 15.06 -5.38
N GLU A 173 -6.11 15.58 -6.20
CA GLU A 173 -6.09 15.37 -7.64
C GLU A 173 -5.77 13.91 -7.98
N GLN A 174 -4.70 13.35 -7.39
CA GLN A 174 -4.30 11.96 -7.55
C GLN A 174 -5.38 10.98 -7.06
N ILE A 175 -6.02 11.28 -5.92
CA ILE A 175 -7.14 10.50 -5.43
C ILE A 175 -8.33 10.57 -6.40
N GLY A 176 -8.57 11.75 -7.00
CA GLY A 176 -9.58 11.91 -8.03
C GLY A 176 -9.32 11.07 -9.28
N GLU A 177 -8.06 11.01 -9.74
CA GLU A 177 -7.61 10.14 -10.83
C GLU A 177 -7.85 8.65 -10.51
N ILE A 178 -7.48 8.22 -9.30
CA ILE A 178 -7.65 6.83 -8.85
C ILE A 178 -9.12 6.45 -8.81
N THR A 179 -9.95 7.29 -8.19
CA THR A 179 -11.36 6.96 -7.89
C THR A 179 -12.34 7.37 -9.00
N GLY A 180 -11.85 8.04 -10.04
CA GLY A 180 -12.67 8.48 -11.17
C GLY A 180 -13.66 9.61 -10.83
N VAL A 181 -13.41 10.39 -9.74
CA VAL A 181 -14.30 11.49 -9.35
C VAL A 181 -13.54 12.83 -9.30
N GLY A 182 -14.29 13.92 -9.40
CA GLY A 182 -13.69 15.26 -9.35
C GLY A 182 -13.09 15.61 -7.98
N ARG A 183 -12.09 16.49 -7.97
CA ARG A 183 -11.40 17.00 -6.76
C ARG A 183 -12.34 17.48 -5.66
N GLU A 184 -13.41 18.19 -6.00
CA GLU A 184 -14.38 18.68 -5.02
C GLU A 184 -15.18 17.55 -4.36
N THR A 185 -15.45 16.46 -5.09
CA THR A 185 -16.07 15.25 -4.54
C THR A 185 -15.12 14.56 -3.56
N VAL A 186 -13.84 14.41 -3.92
CA VAL A 186 -12.79 13.88 -3.02
C VAL A 186 -12.71 14.71 -1.75
N LYS A 187 -12.65 16.04 -1.86
CA LYS A 187 -12.60 16.98 -0.73
C LYS A 187 -13.82 16.85 0.19
N SER A 188 -15.00 16.71 -0.39
CA SER A 188 -16.24 16.55 0.38
C SER A 188 -16.26 15.18 1.10
N ARG A 189 -15.90 14.09 0.42
CA ARG A 189 -15.79 12.76 1.02
C ARG A 189 -14.78 12.76 2.18
N LEU A 190 -13.61 13.37 2.00
CA LEU A 190 -12.58 13.49 3.04
C LEU A 190 -13.08 14.27 4.24
N ARG A 191 -13.74 15.42 4.03
CA ARG A 191 -14.31 16.23 5.12
C ARG A 191 -15.31 15.42 5.94
N TYR A 192 -16.30 14.81 5.30
CA TYR A 192 -17.32 14.02 6.02
C TYR A 192 -16.70 12.83 6.75
N ALA A 193 -15.72 12.17 6.14
CA ALA A 193 -15.01 11.07 6.78
C ALA A 193 -14.27 11.54 8.05
N LEU A 194 -13.51 12.63 7.96
CA LEU A 194 -12.76 13.18 9.09
C LEU A 194 -13.69 13.66 10.21
N ASP A 195 -14.83 14.28 9.88
CA ASP A 195 -15.81 14.70 10.89
C ASP A 195 -16.40 13.48 11.62
N LYS A 196 -16.72 12.40 10.90
CA LYS A 196 -17.22 11.17 11.50
C LYS A 196 -16.17 10.49 12.37
N LEU A 197 -14.92 10.44 11.91
CA LEU A 197 -13.80 9.90 12.70
C LEU A 197 -13.57 10.71 13.98
N ARG A 198 -13.61 12.04 13.93
CA ARG A 198 -13.48 12.90 15.13
C ARG A 198 -14.58 12.63 16.15
N GLN A 199 -15.83 12.51 15.71
CA GLN A 199 -16.95 12.21 16.60
C GLN A 199 -16.80 10.83 17.27
N ARG A 200 -16.17 9.87 16.58
CA ARG A 200 -16.01 8.50 17.07
C ARG A 200 -14.80 8.34 18.00
N LEU A 201 -13.74 9.07 17.73
CA LEU A 201 -12.49 8.99 18.49
C LEU A 201 -12.46 9.90 19.72
N ASN A 202 -13.22 11.01 19.69
CA ASN A 202 -13.36 11.96 20.79
C ASN A 202 -14.86 12.10 21.16
N PRO A 203 -15.44 11.11 21.85
CA PRO A 203 -16.84 11.15 22.25
C PRO A 203 -17.12 12.21 23.33
#